data_ffeb477458bd8637d242efee80c4f476
#
_entry.id   ffeb477458bd8637d242efee80c4f476
#
_cell.length_a   1.000
_cell.length_b   1.000
_cell.length_c   1.000
_cell.angle_alpha   90.00
_cell.angle_beta   90.00
_cell.angle_gamma   90.00
#
_symmetry.space_group_name_H-M   'P 1'
#
loop_
_entity.id
_entity.type
_entity.pdbx_description
1 polymer ?
#
loop_
_entity_poly.entity_id
_entity_poly.type
_entity_poly.pdbx_seq_one_letter_code
_entity_poly.pdbx_strand_id
1 'polypeptide(L)'
;MMEINEVIQSLRTKAQGKTCLGTGNFALDIIMKRTYPNGFIPGKRNKFEENILFQEVGNTCGNVMTMLPYLGVKTYPIAKFDVSPHGYQLTRNLKQYGADVKFVSNTKDGGTTLFRCNHVLDETGAPALKHKGSSAGKPWNGLQARPSRKYLTTKNGAVQRLADSLDFTPDVFFFDIVQASHKDLAQLLRPKGTLVYFETDNIGAGIKDEKGRLAAYRAFLRCVENSDIIKFSNERVPDVSFVNDFHDKLFIQTLGEEGVRFKLGNHDWITLSPIFNPDYKDYEGAGDWTSSAFIAAICGMDMLSVGKMTTEYVSQALMIAQQIASHSVGFVGSKGMIHADKEYAMMDDTIEMPTYTKKLMYLHGSASAGYSRTSIGILKYLPEDWQLLTPDCLADPDECISMLRDLCEKEKPDLIIGCSQGGFYAHQLSGYKRICINPALDLSRDADIKIGKHQFIINRKDGIQSYTITPEMHQAYQAMEARQFDRVTDFDKENCYGLFGEQDTDWGYCKDIFSQHYNHISTFPGGHKMEYDEIETYLIPLIKRII
;
A
#
# COMPACT_ATOMS: atom_id res chain seq x y z
N MET A 1 -29.03 16.37 20.20
CA MET A 1 -27.69 16.14 19.66
C MET A 1 -27.49 17.11 18.49
N MET A 2 -26.37 17.78 18.38
CA MET A 2 -26.05 18.60 17.17
C MET A 2 -26.08 17.69 15.94
N GLU A 3 -26.50 18.22 14.80
CA GLU A 3 -26.36 17.56 13.52
C GLU A 3 -24.88 17.25 13.27
N ILE A 4 -24.56 16.10 12.67
CA ILE A 4 -23.17 15.66 12.51
C ILE A 4 -22.32 16.66 11.72
N ASN A 5 -22.91 17.31 10.72
CA ASN A 5 -22.22 18.34 9.93
C ASN A 5 -21.83 19.55 10.78
N GLU A 6 -22.68 19.97 11.74
CA GLU A 6 -22.37 21.04 12.68
C GLU A 6 -21.19 20.65 13.59
N VAL A 7 -21.13 19.39 14.02
CA VAL A 7 -20.01 18.86 14.82
C VAL A 7 -18.71 18.93 14.02
N ILE A 8 -18.72 18.46 12.79
CA ILE A 8 -17.55 18.48 11.90
C ILE A 8 -17.09 19.91 11.63
N GLN A 9 -18.00 20.82 11.30
CA GLN A 9 -17.68 22.24 11.07
C GLN A 9 -17.15 22.92 12.33
N SER A 10 -17.73 22.63 13.49
CA SER A 10 -17.21 23.13 14.77
C SER A 10 -15.78 22.66 15.05
N LEU A 11 -15.46 21.39 14.76
CA LEU A 11 -14.10 20.87 14.90
C LEU A 11 -13.14 21.54 13.91
N ARG A 12 -13.51 21.63 12.64
CA ARG A 12 -12.70 22.33 11.61
C ARG A 12 -12.32 23.73 12.05
N THR A 13 -13.28 24.48 12.57
CA THR A 13 -13.03 25.87 13.01
C THR A 13 -12.13 25.91 14.24
N LYS A 14 -12.40 25.08 15.25
CA LYS A 14 -11.67 25.11 16.53
C LYS A 14 -10.27 24.53 16.44
N ALA A 15 -10.05 23.53 15.60
CA ALA A 15 -8.74 22.89 15.41
C ALA A 15 -7.88 23.60 14.36
N GLN A 16 -8.40 24.62 13.67
CA GLN A 16 -7.67 25.38 12.67
C GLN A 16 -6.37 25.95 13.22
N GLY A 17 -5.28 25.80 12.48
CA GLY A 17 -3.94 26.24 12.87
C GLY A 17 -3.17 25.24 13.73
N LYS A 18 -3.81 24.18 14.22
CA LYS A 18 -3.14 23.10 14.93
C LYS A 18 -2.46 22.14 13.96
N THR A 19 -1.42 21.47 14.42
CA THR A 19 -0.53 20.67 13.60
C THR A 19 -0.33 19.27 14.19
N CYS A 20 -0.31 18.25 13.32
CA CYS A 20 0.02 16.88 13.69
C CYS A 20 1.13 16.34 12.80
N LEU A 21 2.27 15.99 13.39
CA LEU A 21 3.33 15.23 12.74
C LEU A 21 3.03 13.74 12.93
N GLY A 22 3.10 12.92 11.86
CA GLY A 22 2.72 11.52 12.00
C GLY A 22 3.65 10.55 11.27
N THR A 23 3.87 9.40 11.87
CA THR A 23 4.69 8.33 11.30
C THR A 23 4.15 6.97 11.71
N GLY A 24 4.25 5.97 10.81
CA GLY A 24 3.69 4.66 11.12
C GLY A 24 3.37 3.82 9.90
N ASN A 25 2.27 3.09 9.98
CA ASN A 25 1.79 2.25 8.90
C ASN A 25 1.07 3.09 7.83
N PHE A 26 1.62 3.02 6.62
CA PHE A 26 0.98 3.52 5.41
C PHE A 26 0.82 2.37 4.44
N ALA A 27 -0.34 2.26 3.81
CA ALA A 27 -0.61 1.29 2.78
C ALA A 27 -1.46 1.91 1.67
N LEU A 28 -1.43 1.30 0.50
CA LEU A 28 -2.43 1.52 -0.53
C LEU A 28 -3.53 0.49 -0.31
N ASP A 29 -4.68 0.93 0.16
CA ASP A 29 -5.87 0.11 0.29
C ASP A 29 -6.57 0.02 -1.06
N ILE A 30 -6.85 -1.20 -1.50
CA ILE A 30 -7.53 -1.49 -2.76
C ILE A 30 -8.91 -1.99 -2.41
N ILE A 31 -9.89 -1.12 -2.55
CA ILE A 31 -11.26 -1.41 -2.19
C ILE A 31 -11.93 -2.14 -3.36
N MET A 32 -12.41 -3.36 -3.10
CA MET A 32 -12.98 -4.25 -4.10
C MET A 32 -14.47 -4.44 -3.86
N LYS A 33 -15.27 -4.37 -4.92
CA LYS A 33 -16.64 -4.85 -4.92
C LYS A 33 -16.66 -6.31 -5.37
N ARG A 34 -17.24 -7.18 -4.56
CA ARG A 34 -17.51 -8.57 -4.92
C ARG A 34 -18.98 -8.77 -5.17
N THR A 35 -19.34 -9.27 -6.34
CA THR A 35 -20.70 -9.61 -6.72
C THR A 35 -20.83 -11.10 -6.93
N TYR A 36 -22.01 -11.65 -6.68
CA TYR A 36 -22.34 -13.05 -6.89
C TYR A 36 -23.41 -13.17 -7.98
N PRO A 37 -23.02 -13.39 -9.27
CA PRO A 37 -23.95 -13.36 -10.39
C PRO A 37 -25.12 -14.36 -10.25
N ASN A 38 -24.91 -15.44 -9.51
CA ASN A 38 -25.92 -16.50 -9.26
C ASN A 38 -26.50 -16.45 -7.83
N GLY A 39 -26.37 -15.33 -7.14
CA GLY A 39 -26.69 -15.19 -5.73
C GLY A 39 -25.65 -15.87 -4.81
N PHE A 40 -25.61 -15.41 -3.55
CA PHE A 40 -24.75 -16.02 -2.54
C PHE A 40 -25.50 -17.14 -1.80
N ILE A 41 -24.89 -18.34 -1.74
CA ILE A 41 -25.43 -19.48 -1.00
C ILE A 41 -24.49 -19.79 0.18
N PRO A 42 -24.94 -19.58 1.43
CA PRO A 42 -24.14 -19.88 2.61
C PRO A 42 -23.67 -21.33 2.64
N GLY A 43 -22.42 -21.57 3.03
CA GLY A 43 -21.85 -22.92 3.16
C GLY A 43 -21.47 -23.61 1.85
N LYS A 44 -21.68 -22.95 0.69
CA LYS A 44 -21.24 -23.45 -0.62
C LYS A 44 -20.12 -22.60 -1.21
N ARG A 45 -19.33 -23.20 -2.12
CA ARG A 45 -18.36 -22.45 -2.94
C ARG A 45 -19.13 -21.67 -4.01
N ASN A 46 -19.28 -20.34 -3.80
CA ASN A 46 -19.97 -19.46 -4.72
C ASN A 46 -19.01 -18.95 -5.81
N LYS A 47 -19.52 -18.82 -7.04
CA LYS A 47 -18.82 -18.05 -8.07
C LYS A 47 -19.03 -16.57 -7.77
N PHE A 48 -17.99 -15.79 -7.93
CA PHE A 48 -18.06 -14.34 -7.73
C PHE A 48 -17.21 -13.60 -8.77
N GLU A 49 -17.54 -12.35 -8.97
CA GLU A 49 -16.78 -11.37 -9.73
C GLU A 49 -16.25 -10.30 -8.78
N GLU A 50 -15.08 -9.78 -9.05
CA GLU A 50 -14.46 -8.73 -8.25
C GLU A 50 -14.02 -7.58 -9.14
N ASN A 51 -14.42 -6.36 -8.77
CA ASN A 51 -14.03 -5.13 -9.43
C ASN A 51 -13.43 -4.17 -8.41
N ILE A 52 -12.38 -3.46 -8.79
CA ILE A 52 -11.84 -2.37 -7.98
C ILE A 52 -12.84 -1.22 -8.02
N LEU A 53 -13.27 -0.76 -6.83
CA LEU A 53 -14.05 0.46 -6.70
C LEU A 53 -13.14 1.69 -6.72
N PHE A 54 -12.12 1.67 -5.87
CA PHE A 54 -11.12 2.73 -5.77
C PHE A 54 -9.88 2.23 -5.04
N GLN A 55 -8.81 3.04 -5.10
CA GLN A 55 -7.55 2.79 -4.41
C GLN A 55 -7.14 4.07 -3.69
N GLU A 56 -6.86 3.97 -2.41
CA GLU A 56 -6.51 5.12 -1.58
C GLU A 56 -5.49 4.78 -0.50
N VAL A 57 -4.81 5.80 0.02
CA VAL A 57 -3.94 5.63 1.18
C VAL A 57 -4.76 5.14 2.36
N GLY A 58 -4.26 4.13 3.04
CA GLY A 58 -4.91 3.48 4.17
C GLY A 58 -3.93 3.08 5.25
N ASN A 59 -4.36 2.14 6.08
CA ASN A 59 -3.75 1.76 7.34
C ASN A 59 -3.79 2.88 8.38
N THR A 60 -3.55 2.58 9.65
CA THR A 60 -3.84 3.48 10.78
C THR A 60 -3.19 4.85 10.64
N CYS A 61 -1.86 4.94 10.45
CA CYS A 61 -1.21 6.24 10.27
C CYS A 61 -1.65 6.93 8.98
N GLY A 62 -1.78 6.20 7.87
CA GLY A 62 -2.25 6.75 6.60
C GLY A 62 -3.65 7.34 6.71
N ASN A 63 -4.56 6.64 7.39
CA ASN A 63 -5.90 7.11 7.67
C ASN A 63 -5.91 8.35 8.55
N VAL A 64 -5.22 8.34 9.69
CA VAL A 64 -5.17 9.48 10.61
C VAL A 64 -4.58 10.72 9.93
N MET A 65 -3.49 10.57 9.14
CA MET A 65 -2.86 11.70 8.44
C MET A 65 -3.73 12.31 7.34
N THR A 66 -4.74 11.58 6.85
CA THR A 66 -5.69 12.06 5.82
C THR A 66 -7.05 12.47 6.38
N MET A 67 -7.47 11.93 7.52
CA MET A 67 -8.71 12.29 8.18
C MET A 67 -8.58 13.60 9.00
N LEU A 68 -7.43 13.85 9.60
CA LEU A 68 -7.19 15.05 10.40
C LEU A 68 -7.32 16.36 9.60
N PRO A 69 -6.81 16.49 8.34
CA PRO A 69 -7.05 17.69 7.55
C PRO A 69 -8.54 17.96 7.30
N TYR A 70 -9.33 16.90 7.09
CA TYR A 70 -10.79 17.02 6.99
C TYR A 70 -11.42 17.62 8.26
N LEU A 71 -10.83 17.41 9.43
CA LEU A 71 -11.24 17.93 10.71
C LEU A 71 -10.53 19.23 11.12
N GLY A 72 -9.76 19.87 10.23
CA GLY A 72 -9.13 21.17 10.44
C GLY A 72 -7.72 21.17 11.01
N VAL A 73 -7.12 20.02 11.27
CA VAL A 73 -5.74 19.90 11.77
C VAL A 73 -4.78 19.70 10.59
N LYS A 74 -3.77 20.54 10.46
CA LYS A 74 -2.74 20.38 9.42
C LYS A 74 -1.83 19.19 9.73
N THR A 75 -1.63 18.29 8.79
CA THR A 75 -0.83 17.07 8.98
C THR A 75 0.47 17.07 8.19
N TYR A 76 1.48 16.44 8.78
CA TYR A 76 2.81 16.28 8.22
C TYR A 76 3.23 14.79 8.33
N PRO A 77 2.86 13.95 7.37
CA PRO A 77 3.29 12.55 7.37
C PRO A 77 4.79 12.43 7.14
N ILE A 78 5.45 11.54 7.89
CA ILE A 78 6.83 11.13 7.69
C ILE A 78 6.79 9.74 7.08
N ALA A 79 7.13 9.62 5.79
CA ALA A 79 7.09 8.34 5.09
C ALA A 79 8.18 8.26 4.02
N LYS A 80 8.59 7.02 3.71
CA LYS A 80 9.55 6.73 2.66
C LYS A 80 8.97 5.62 1.78
N PHE A 81 8.29 6.03 0.71
CA PHE A 81 7.71 5.11 -0.26
C PHE A 81 8.75 4.71 -1.32
N ASP A 82 8.46 3.64 -2.05
CA ASP A 82 9.27 3.26 -3.21
C ASP A 82 8.94 4.15 -4.44
N VAL A 83 9.73 3.98 -5.49
CA VAL A 83 9.55 4.69 -6.77
C VAL A 83 8.58 3.99 -7.71
N SER A 84 7.76 3.07 -7.23
CA SER A 84 6.72 2.43 -8.02
C SER A 84 5.53 3.38 -8.27
N PRO A 85 4.69 3.11 -9.27
CA PRO A 85 3.44 3.83 -9.46
C PRO A 85 2.55 3.87 -8.19
N HIS A 86 2.55 2.80 -7.40
CA HIS A 86 1.81 2.74 -6.14
C HIS A 86 2.43 3.61 -5.05
N GLY A 87 3.78 3.68 -4.98
CA GLY A 87 4.47 4.57 -4.05
C GLY A 87 4.16 6.04 -4.34
N TYR A 88 4.20 6.44 -5.61
CA TYR A 88 3.78 7.78 -6.02
C TYR A 88 2.29 8.04 -5.80
N GLN A 89 1.44 7.03 -5.99
CA GLN A 89 0.02 7.15 -5.70
C GLN A 89 -0.24 7.43 -4.22
N LEU A 90 0.49 6.80 -3.30
CA LEU A 90 0.40 7.10 -1.87
C LEU A 90 0.76 8.56 -1.57
N THR A 91 1.85 9.07 -2.14
CA THR A 91 2.24 10.48 -1.96
C THR A 91 1.17 11.43 -2.50
N ARG A 92 0.63 11.13 -3.68
CA ARG A 92 -0.45 11.89 -4.30
C ARG A 92 -1.71 11.89 -3.43
N ASN A 93 -2.14 10.73 -2.95
CA ASN A 93 -3.31 10.63 -2.11
C ASN A 93 -3.15 11.41 -0.79
N LEU A 94 -2.00 11.31 -0.13
CA LEU A 94 -1.72 12.12 1.07
C LEU A 94 -1.93 13.61 0.79
N LYS A 95 -1.39 14.12 -0.32
CA LYS A 95 -1.55 15.52 -0.73
C LYS A 95 -3.00 15.85 -1.06
N GLN A 96 -3.70 14.99 -1.79
CA GLN A 96 -5.10 15.15 -2.20
C GLN A 96 -6.02 15.33 -0.98
N TYR A 97 -5.79 14.57 0.10
CA TYR A 97 -6.52 14.71 1.36
C TYR A 97 -6.04 15.86 2.25
N GLY A 98 -5.13 16.71 1.79
CA GLY A 98 -4.71 17.91 2.49
C GLY A 98 -3.48 17.77 3.39
N ALA A 99 -2.79 16.63 3.38
CA ALA A 99 -1.53 16.49 4.12
C ALA A 99 -0.39 17.24 3.43
N ASP A 100 0.48 17.88 4.22
CA ASP A 100 1.72 18.48 3.75
C ASP A 100 2.81 17.40 3.63
N VAL A 101 3.17 17.06 2.40
CA VAL A 101 4.06 15.93 2.09
C VAL A 101 5.56 16.27 2.14
N LYS A 102 5.96 17.39 2.75
CA LYS A 102 7.37 17.81 2.80
C LYS A 102 8.33 16.81 3.47
N PHE A 103 7.82 15.91 4.31
CA PHE A 103 8.59 14.82 4.93
C PHE A 103 8.30 13.44 4.32
N VAL A 104 7.63 13.41 3.17
CA VAL A 104 7.42 12.20 2.37
C VAL A 104 8.45 12.15 1.25
N SER A 105 9.06 11.00 1.04
CA SER A 105 9.99 10.78 -0.06
C SER A 105 9.67 9.50 -0.81
N ASN A 106 9.87 9.52 -2.13
CA ASN A 106 9.86 8.33 -2.96
C ASN A 106 11.29 7.97 -3.34
N THR A 107 11.78 6.83 -2.87
CA THR A 107 13.17 6.38 -3.03
C THR A 107 13.23 4.89 -3.34
N LYS A 108 14.34 4.43 -3.94
CA LYS A 108 14.52 3.01 -4.30
C LYS A 108 14.57 2.07 -3.09
N ASP A 109 15.04 2.56 -1.95
CA ASP A 109 15.05 1.83 -0.68
C ASP A 109 13.79 2.06 0.16
N GLY A 110 12.82 2.78 -0.36
CA GLY A 110 11.50 2.94 0.20
C GLY A 110 10.66 1.66 0.14
N GLY A 111 9.46 1.72 0.66
CA GLY A 111 8.53 0.60 0.66
C GLY A 111 7.10 1.04 0.44
N THR A 112 6.35 0.22 -0.29
CA THR A 112 4.91 0.39 -0.49
C THR A 112 4.22 -0.88 -0.07
N THR A 113 3.27 -0.78 0.85
CA THR A 113 2.43 -1.88 1.28
C THR A 113 1.09 -1.76 0.56
N LEU A 114 0.63 -2.87 -0.04
CA LEU A 114 -0.66 -2.95 -0.70
C LEU A 114 -1.58 -3.84 0.12
N PHE A 115 -2.76 -3.34 0.46
CA PHE A 115 -3.81 -4.13 1.09
C PHE A 115 -5.02 -4.24 0.16
N ARG A 116 -5.61 -5.40 0.15
CA ARG A 116 -6.84 -5.66 -0.57
C ARG A 116 -7.99 -5.71 0.43
N CYS A 117 -8.84 -4.71 0.39
CA CYS A 117 -10.05 -4.63 1.19
C CYS A 117 -11.22 -5.20 0.37
N ASN A 118 -11.68 -6.39 0.72
CA ASN A 118 -12.81 -7.01 0.05
C ASN A 118 -14.11 -6.59 0.72
N HIS A 119 -14.83 -5.69 0.11
CA HIS A 119 -16.20 -5.40 0.49
C HIS A 119 -17.13 -6.32 -0.32
N VAL A 120 -17.78 -7.24 0.38
CA VAL A 120 -18.87 -8.03 -0.22
C VAL A 120 -20.12 -7.18 -0.16
N LEU A 121 -20.37 -6.46 -1.24
CA LEU A 121 -21.58 -5.66 -1.40
C LEU A 121 -22.61 -6.47 -2.20
N ASP A 122 -23.86 -6.40 -1.81
CA ASP A 122 -24.96 -6.88 -2.63
C ASP A 122 -25.21 -5.93 -3.83
N GLU A 123 -26.20 -6.24 -4.64
CA GLU A 123 -26.57 -5.45 -5.83
C GLU A 123 -26.99 -4.01 -5.47
N THR A 124 -27.38 -3.76 -4.21
CA THR A 124 -27.79 -2.43 -3.72
C THR A 124 -26.62 -1.62 -3.15
N GLY A 125 -25.41 -2.24 -3.03
CA GLY A 125 -24.24 -1.65 -2.40
C GLY A 125 -24.22 -1.82 -0.87
N ALA A 126 -25.15 -2.59 -0.30
CA ALA A 126 -25.14 -2.95 1.11
C ALA A 126 -24.24 -4.18 1.38
N PRO A 127 -23.68 -4.34 2.59
CA PRO A 127 -22.93 -5.54 2.93
C PRO A 127 -23.83 -6.77 2.81
N ALA A 128 -23.48 -7.70 1.90
CA ALA A 128 -24.26 -8.91 1.64
C ALA A 128 -24.28 -9.89 2.83
N LEU A 129 -23.35 -9.72 3.79
CA LEU A 129 -23.25 -10.54 5.01
C LEU A 129 -22.52 -9.79 6.10
N LYS A 130 -22.97 -9.99 7.36
CA LYS A 130 -22.19 -9.67 8.55
C LYS A 130 -20.94 -10.58 8.59
N HIS A 131 -19.87 -10.21 7.94
CA HIS A 131 -18.59 -10.85 8.20
C HIS A 131 -18.04 -10.32 9.52
N LYS A 132 -18.04 -11.19 10.53
CA LYS A 132 -17.16 -11.03 11.68
C LYS A 132 -15.71 -11.16 11.18
N GLY A 133 -15.02 -10.09 11.13
CA GLY A 133 -13.64 -9.97 10.69
C GLY A 133 -13.60 -9.17 9.39
N SER A 134 -13.00 -7.99 9.49
CA SER A 134 -12.50 -7.32 8.32
C SER A 134 -11.65 -8.32 7.58
N SER A 135 -11.96 -8.59 6.36
CA SER A 135 -10.98 -9.10 5.44
C SER A 135 -10.04 -7.94 5.11
N ALA A 136 -9.42 -7.33 6.12
CA ALA A 136 -8.21 -6.56 5.92
C ALA A 136 -7.35 -7.46 5.05
N GLY A 137 -7.21 -7.10 3.78
CA GLY A 137 -6.68 -8.01 2.80
C GLY A 137 -5.31 -8.45 3.26
N LYS A 138 -5.03 -9.72 3.14
CA LYS A 138 -3.65 -10.17 3.27
C LYS A 138 -2.84 -9.32 2.30
N PRO A 139 -1.66 -8.79 2.71
CA PRO A 139 -0.79 -8.10 1.78
C PRO A 139 -0.66 -8.97 0.53
N TRP A 140 -0.72 -8.38 -0.64
CA TRP A 140 -0.64 -9.11 -1.89
C TRP A 140 0.66 -9.89 -1.93
N ASN A 141 0.57 -11.22 -1.99
CA ASN A 141 1.73 -12.10 -2.05
C ASN A 141 2.62 -11.67 -3.22
N GLY A 142 3.90 -11.40 -2.94
CA GLY A 142 4.89 -11.00 -3.93
C GLY A 142 5.04 -9.49 -4.13
N LEU A 143 4.07 -8.66 -3.71
CA LEU A 143 4.16 -7.20 -3.70
C LEU A 143 4.48 -6.63 -2.32
N GLN A 144 4.93 -7.42 -1.40
CA GLN A 144 5.60 -6.94 -0.21
C GLN A 144 6.95 -6.31 -0.60
N ALA A 145 6.86 -5.22 -1.33
CA ALA A 145 7.86 -4.20 -1.19
C ALA A 145 8.01 -4.01 0.30
N ARG A 146 9.24 -4.10 0.77
CA ARG A 146 9.59 -4.04 2.19
C ARG A 146 8.70 -3.02 2.86
N PRO A 147 8.01 -3.38 3.95
CA PRO A 147 7.13 -2.44 4.62
C PRO A 147 7.88 -1.14 4.83
N SER A 148 7.20 -0.03 4.69
CA SER A 148 7.66 1.34 4.95
C SER A 148 8.33 1.56 6.31
N ARG A 149 8.49 0.50 7.11
CA ARG A 149 9.09 0.45 8.45
C ARG A 149 10.52 0.97 8.56
N LYS A 150 11.19 1.32 7.46
CA LYS A 150 12.57 1.82 7.45
C LYS A 150 12.70 3.29 7.05
N TYR A 151 11.62 4.01 6.91
CA TYR A 151 11.66 5.42 6.52
C TYR A 151 12.34 6.30 7.57
N LEU A 152 12.19 5.99 8.84
CA LEU A 152 12.90 6.64 9.92
C LEU A 152 13.79 5.62 10.64
N THR A 153 15.08 5.81 10.60
CA THR A 153 16.08 4.91 11.22
C THR A 153 16.80 5.61 12.37
N THR A 154 17.19 4.86 13.40
CA THR A 154 18.06 5.36 14.47
C THR A 154 19.52 5.51 14.02
N LYS A 155 19.88 4.94 12.86
CA LYS A 155 21.26 4.98 12.35
C LYS A 155 21.65 6.38 11.88
N ASN A 156 22.92 6.73 12.07
CA ASN A 156 23.54 7.95 11.55
C ASN A 156 22.82 9.25 11.98
N GLY A 157 22.15 9.27 13.12
CA GLY A 157 21.47 10.46 13.63
C GLY A 157 20.27 10.94 12.78
N ALA A 158 19.63 10.04 11.99
CA ALA A 158 18.53 10.43 11.11
C ALA A 158 17.34 11.03 11.88
N VAL A 159 17.02 10.50 13.07
CA VAL A 159 15.95 11.02 13.93
C VAL A 159 16.27 12.45 14.39
N GLN A 160 17.52 12.68 14.82
CA GLN A 160 17.96 14.01 15.25
C GLN A 160 17.89 15.00 14.08
N ARG A 161 18.43 14.65 12.90
CA ARG A 161 18.37 15.53 11.71
C ARG A 161 16.93 15.88 11.31
N LEU A 162 16.01 14.89 11.40
CA LEU A 162 14.60 15.18 11.15
C LEU A 162 14.05 16.16 12.18
N ALA A 163 14.29 15.93 13.48
CA ALA A 163 13.84 16.83 14.54
C ALA A 163 14.43 18.25 14.42
N ASP A 164 15.66 18.36 13.92
CA ASP A 164 16.33 19.64 13.68
C ASP A 164 15.85 20.34 12.40
N SER A 165 15.33 19.58 11.44
CA SER A 165 14.77 20.12 10.19
C SER A 165 13.35 20.67 10.33
N LEU A 166 12.69 20.43 11.48
CA LEU A 166 11.37 20.98 11.73
C LEU A 166 11.47 22.50 11.98
N ASP A 167 10.84 23.27 11.11
CA ASP A 167 10.70 24.72 11.19
C ASP A 167 9.53 25.16 12.11
N PHE A 168 8.91 24.21 12.80
CA PHE A 168 7.79 24.38 13.73
C PHE A 168 7.84 23.32 14.83
N THR A 169 7.13 23.58 15.94
CA THR A 169 6.86 22.56 16.96
C THR A 169 5.48 21.98 16.70
N PRO A 170 5.36 20.68 16.36
CA PRO A 170 4.04 20.06 16.17
C PRO A 170 3.25 20.06 17.48
N ASP A 171 1.94 20.38 17.42
CA ASP A 171 1.06 20.27 18.58
C ASP A 171 0.90 18.81 19.01
N VAL A 172 0.79 17.89 18.04
CA VAL A 172 0.68 16.45 18.27
C VAL A 172 1.71 15.69 17.44
N PHE A 173 2.33 14.68 18.04
CA PHE A 173 3.10 13.66 17.33
C PHE A 173 2.37 12.32 17.44
N PHE A 174 1.89 11.81 16.31
CA PHE A 174 1.18 10.55 16.20
C PHE A 174 2.07 9.44 15.65
N PHE A 175 2.03 8.24 16.25
CA PHE A 175 2.63 7.04 15.65
C PHE A 175 1.87 5.77 16.05
N ASP A 176 1.90 4.75 15.17
CA ASP A 176 1.16 3.49 15.33
C ASP A 176 2.01 2.22 15.27
N ILE A 177 3.34 2.35 15.26
CA ILE A 177 4.24 1.20 15.23
C ILE A 177 5.21 1.24 16.41
N VAL A 178 5.39 0.09 17.05
CA VAL A 178 6.44 -0.12 18.06
C VAL A 178 7.81 -0.15 17.38
N GLN A 179 8.49 0.99 17.36
CA GLN A 179 9.79 1.15 16.71
C GLN A 179 10.68 2.11 17.50
N ALA A 180 11.99 1.79 17.59
CA ALA A 180 12.94 2.60 18.36
C ALA A 180 13.01 4.06 17.85
N SER A 181 13.01 4.25 16.53
CA SER A 181 13.08 5.60 15.93
C SER A 181 11.86 6.46 16.26
N HIS A 182 10.67 5.86 16.39
CA HIS A 182 9.44 6.60 16.75
C HIS A 182 9.52 7.06 18.20
N LYS A 183 9.92 6.14 19.10
CA LYS A 183 10.20 6.46 20.49
C LYS A 183 11.28 7.54 20.63
N ASP A 184 12.39 7.43 19.89
CA ASP A 184 13.47 8.42 19.93
C ASP A 184 13.00 9.80 19.45
N LEU A 185 12.15 9.86 18.40
CA LEU A 185 11.55 11.13 17.96
C LEU A 185 10.61 11.69 19.03
N ALA A 186 9.78 10.86 19.67
CA ALA A 186 8.94 11.26 20.79
C ALA A 186 9.75 11.91 21.92
N GLN A 187 10.91 11.32 22.27
CA GLN A 187 11.83 11.87 23.29
C GLN A 187 12.39 13.24 22.92
N LEU A 188 12.56 13.54 21.64
CA LEU A 188 13.06 14.84 21.18
C LEU A 188 11.96 15.91 21.09
N LEU A 189 10.72 15.51 20.80
CA LEU A 189 9.60 16.43 20.59
C LEU A 189 8.85 16.78 21.89
N ARG A 190 8.64 15.78 22.77
CA ARG A 190 7.87 15.93 24.01
C ARG A 190 8.40 17.08 24.90
N PRO A 191 9.72 17.24 25.14
CA PRO A 191 10.25 18.36 25.92
C PRO A 191 10.02 19.74 25.28
N LYS A 192 9.73 19.80 23.97
CA LYS A 192 9.40 21.02 23.23
C LYS A 192 7.93 21.42 23.35
N GLY A 193 7.12 20.63 24.06
CA GLY A 193 5.69 20.86 24.26
C GLY A 193 4.77 20.08 23.31
N THR A 194 5.30 19.18 22.50
CA THR A 194 4.49 18.30 21.62
C THR A 194 3.80 17.23 22.45
N LEU A 195 2.48 17.09 22.29
CA LEU A 195 1.72 15.96 22.84
C LEU A 195 1.99 14.70 22.02
N VAL A 196 2.40 13.63 22.67
CA VAL A 196 2.72 12.38 21.99
C VAL A 196 1.56 11.39 22.09
N TYR A 197 0.99 11.04 20.93
CA TYR A 197 -0.11 10.09 20.78
C TYR A 197 0.39 8.79 20.14
N PHE A 198 0.31 7.70 20.88
CA PHE A 198 0.67 6.37 20.42
C PHE A 198 -0.57 5.48 20.28
N GLU A 199 -0.82 5.02 19.06
CA GLU A 199 -1.81 3.97 18.82
C GLU A 199 -1.10 2.64 18.58
N THR A 200 -1.43 1.62 19.35
CA THR A 200 -0.76 0.33 19.22
C THR A 200 -1.62 -0.71 18.51
N ASP A 201 -0.95 -1.45 17.66
CA ASP A 201 -1.45 -2.67 17.07
C ASP A 201 -1.11 -3.88 17.97
N ASN A 202 -1.37 -5.07 17.50
CA ASN A 202 -1.16 -6.34 18.20
C ASN A 202 0.32 -6.52 18.60
N ILE A 203 0.58 -6.53 19.92
CA ILE A 203 1.92 -6.59 20.48
C ILE A 203 2.52 -7.98 20.25
N GLY A 204 3.56 -8.05 19.44
CA GLY A 204 4.24 -9.32 19.16
C GLY A 204 3.47 -10.29 18.27
N ALA A 205 2.46 -9.82 17.50
CA ALA A 205 1.74 -10.63 16.54
C ALA A 205 2.69 -11.37 15.59
N GLY A 206 2.47 -12.68 15.44
CA GLY A 206 3.30 -13.52 14.56
C GLY A 206 4.62 -14.00 15.17
N ILE A 207 5.03 -13.52 16.35
CA ILE A 207 6.23 -13.98 17.04
C ILE A 207 5.93 -15.30 17.77
N LYS A 208 6.60 -16.38 17.38
CA LYS A 208 6.35 -17.72 17.92
C LYS A 208 7.11 -18.02 19.22
N ASP A 209 8.31 -17.50 19.36
CA ASP A 209 9.15 -17.77 20.53
C ASP A 209 8.89 -16.79 21.68
N GLU A 210 9.07 -17.28 22.91
CA GLU A 210 8.82 -16.51 24.14
C GLU A 210 9.78 -15.33 24.30
N LYS A 211 11.06 -15.53 23.98
CA LYS A 211 12.09 -14.47 24.07
C LYS A 211 11.74 -13.30 23.14
N GLY A 212 11.30 -13.60 21.92
CA GLY A 212 10.87 -12.60 20.96
C GLY A 212 9.63 -11.85 21.44
N ARG A 213 8.61 -12.55 21.97
CA ARG A 213 7.42 -11.91 22.55
C ARG A 213 7.77 -10.99 23.72
N LEU A 214 8.64 -11.43 24.63
CA LEU A 214 9.11 -10.60 25.73
C LEU A 214 9.89 -9.37 25.22
N ALA A 215 10.72 -9.51 24.19
CA ALA A 215 11.44 -8.40 23.59
C ALA A 215 10.47 -7.38 22.93
N ALA A 216 9.45 -7.86 22.23
CA ALA A 216 8.39 -7.02 21.64
C ALA A 216 7.60 -6.27 22.72
N TYR A 217 7.23 -6.94 23.79
CA TYR A 217 6.52 -6.33 24.92
C TYR A 217 7.37 -5.24 25.61
N ARG A 218 8.66 -5.50 25.85
CA ARG A 218 9.58 -4.47 26.38
C ARG A 218 9.74 -3.27 25.44
N ALA A 219 9.76 -3.51 24.13
CA ALA A 219 9.79 -2.44 23.14
C ALA A 219 8.50 -1.61 23.16
N PHE A 220 7.34 -2.26 23.30
CA PHE A 220 6.06 -1.62 23.49
C PHE A 220 6.04 -0.74 24.74
N LEU A 221 6.43 -1.25 25.91
CA LEU A 221 6.49 -0.48 27.15
C LEU A 221 7.35 0.78 27.01
N ARG A 222 8.50 0.69 26.30
CA ARG A 222 9.32 1.89 26.00
C ARG A 222 8.59 2.93 25.14
N CYS A 223 7.71 2.51 24.24
CA CYS A 223 6.85 3.45 23.51
C CYS A 223 5.81 4.07 24.45
N VAL A 224 5.18 3.28 25.32
CA VAL A 224 4.23 3.77 26.34
C VAL A 224 4.91 4.81 27.24
N GLU A 225 6.10 4.54 27.79
CA GLU A 225 6.87 5.47 28.64
C GLU A 225 7.06 6.85 28.00
N ASN A 226 7.26 6.87 26.68
CA ASN A 226 7.56 8.10 25.92
C ASN A 226 6.33 8.73 25.24
N SER A 227 5.13 8.27 25.59
CA SER A 227 3.87 8.79 25.06
C SER A 227 3.02 9.39 26.17
N ASP A 228 2.16 10.33 25.82
CA ASP A 228 1.22 10.99 26.72
C ASP A 228 -0.17 10.30 26.65
N ILE A 229 -0.57 9.92 25.43
CA ILE A 229 -1.83 9.23 25.16
C ILE A 229 -1.52 7.91 24.47
N ILE A 230 -2.12 6.82 24.97
CA ILE A 230 -2.00 5.49 24.41
C ILE A 230 -3.37 4.94 24.07
N LYS A 231 -3.63 4.67 22.80
CA LYS A 231 -4.89 4.05 22.34
C LYS A 231 -4.64 2.64 21.82
N PHE A 232 -5.58 1.75 22.11
CA PHE A 232 -5.59 0.36 21.66
C PHE A 232 -7.02 -0.19 21.63
N SER A 233 -7.23 -1.30 20.91
CA SER A 233 -8.51 -2.02 20.95
C SER A 233 -8.44 -3.22 21.91
N ASN A 234 -9.58 -3.61 22.46
CA ASN A 234 -9.69 -4.81 23.30
C ASN A 234 -9.35 -6.11 22.54
N GLU A 235 -9.61 -6.15 21.23
CA GLU A 235 -9.29 -7.31 20.39
C GLU A 235 -7.78 -7.49 20.22
N ARG A 236 -7.03 -6.38 20.09
CA ARG A 236 -5.59 -6.39 19.82
C ARG A 236 -4.74 -6.43 21.09
N VAL A 237 -5.22 -5.80 22.15
CA VAL A 237 -4.55 -5.73 23.47
C VAL A 237 -5.55 -6.08 24.56
N PRO A 238 -5.84 -7.39 24.75
CA PRO A 238 -6.82 -7.83 25.76
C PRO A 238 -6.30 -7.68 27.21
N ASP A 239 -4.98 -7.83 27.42
CA ASP A 239 -4.36 -7.63 28.73
C ASP A 239 -3.93 -6.17 28.89
N VAL A 240 -4.60 -5.47 29.80
CA VAL A 240 -4.36 -4.07 30.12
C VAL A 240 -3.67 -3.86 31.50
N SER A 241 -3.09 -4.91 32.08
CA SER A 241 -2.44 -4.83 33.39
C SER A 241 -1.32 -3.79 33.45
N PHE A 242 -0.58 -3.58 32.34
CA PHE A 242 0.48 -2.59 32.23
C PHE A 242 0.02 -1.14 32.49
N VAL A 243 -1.25 -0.84 32.30
CA VAL A 243 -1.82 0.51 32.51
C VAL A 243 -1.62 0.99 33.95
N ASN A 244 -1.57 0.06 34.90
CA ASN A 244 -1.43 0.36 36.32
C ASN A 244 -0.01 0.81 36.71
N ASP A 245 0.96 0.65 35.84
CA ASP A 245 2.35 1.08 36.07
C ASP A 245 2.59 2.55 35.67
N PHE A 246 1.58 3.20 35.05
CA PHE A 246 1.71 4.56 34.52
C PHE A 246 0.59 5.48 35.02
N HIS A 247 0.97 6.50 35.78
CA HIS A 247 0.03 7.39 36.49
C HIS A 247 -0.06 8.81 35.89
N ASP A 248 0.71 9.08 34.83
CA ASP A 248 0.82 10.39 34.18
C ASP A 248 0.31 10.40 32.74
N LYS A 249 -0.50 9.41 32.36
CA LYS A 249 -0.94 9.17 30.99
C LYS A 249 -2.45 9.08 30.84
N LEU A 250 -2.90 9.24 29.60
CA LEU A 250 -4.26 8.91 29.21
C LEU A 250 -4.25 7.60 28.39
N PHE A 251 -4.96 6.60 28.86
CA PHE A 251 -5.21 5.36 28.16
C PHE A 251 -6.61 5.35 27.59
N ILE A 252 -6.75 4.98 26.30
CA ILE A 252 -8.02 4.87 25.60
C ILE A 252 -8.12 3.44 25.04
N GLN A 253 -9.19 2.73 25.37
CA GLN A 253 -9.46 1.40 24.82
C GLN A 253 -10.79 1.39 24.10
N THR A 254 -10.77 1.09 22.79
CA THR A 254 -11.98 0.85 22.02
C THR A 254 -12.49 -0.56 22.26
N LEU A 255 -13.80 -0.71 22.43
CA LEU A 255 -14.49 -1.95 22.80
C LEU A 255 -15.42 -2.44 21.68
N GLY A 256 -15.23 -1.94 20.45
CA GLY A 256 -16.10 -2.26 19.32
C GLY A 256 -17.54 -1.79 19.56
N GLU A 257 -18.49 -2.70 19.45
CA GLU A 257 -19.93 -2.40 19.66
C GLU A 257 -20.27 -2.02 21.10
N GLU A 258 -19.36 -2.21 22.07
CA GLU A 258 -19.55 -1.84 23.48
C GLU A 258 -19.08 -0.40 23.78
N GLY A 259 -18.55 0.32 22.80
CA GLY A 259 -18.14 1.72 22.92
C GLY A 259 -16.67 1.92 23.19
N VAL A 260 -16.33 2.82 24.11
CA VAL A 260 -14.94 3.17 24.44
C VAL A 260 -14.80 3.37 25.96
N ARG A 261 -13.66 2.98 26.50
CA ARG A 261 -13.30 3.35 27.88
C ARG A 261 -11.95 4.04 27.92
N PHE A 262 -11.74 4.84 28.95
CA PHE A 262 -10.48 5.53 29.16
C PHE A 262 -10.09 5.55 30.65
N LYS A 263 -8.80 5.70 30.89
CA LYS A 263 -8.22 5.89 32.23
C LYS A 263 -7.24 7.07 32.16
N LEU A 264 -7.52 8.11 32.95
CA LEU A 264 -6.69 9.30 33.04
C LEU A 264 -5.93 9.28 34.37
N GLY A 265 -4.62 9.18 34.30
CA GLY A 265 -3.74 9.16 35.45
C GLY A 265 -4.14 8.07 36.47
N ASN A 266 -4.42 8.48 37.72
CA ASN A 266 -4.80 7.58 38.80
C ASN A 266 -6.30 7.31 38.90
N HIS A 267 -7.14 7.90 38.00
CA HIS A 267 -8.57 7.64 38.03
C HIS A 267 -8.89 6.20 37.61
N ASP A 268 -10.04 5.71 38.05
CA ASP A 268 -10.57 4.44 37.56
C ASP A 268 -10.96 4.53 36.07
N TRP A 269 -11.15 3.37 35.43
CA TRP A 269 -11.70 3.32 34.10
C TRP A 269 -13.09 3.91 34.00
N ILE A 270 -13.29 4.85 33.08
CA ILE A 270 -14.59 5.41 32.74
C ILE A 270 -14.99 4.84 31.39
N THR A 271 -16.17 4.22 31.32
CA THR A 271 -16.74 3.66 30.10
C THR A 271 -17.81 4.58 29.54
N LEU A 272 -17.73 4.91 28.28
CA LEU A 272 -18.71 5.67 27.52
C LEU A 272 -19.48 4.71 26.61
N SER A 273 -20.80 4.79 26.65
CA SER A 273 -21.68 3.96 25.83
C SER A 273 -21.47 4.20 24.35
N PRO A 274 -21.65 3.19 23.50
CA PRO A 274 -21.51 3.33 22.05
C PRO A 274 -22.61 4.24 21.48
N ILE A 275 -22.31 4.87 20.36
CA ILE A 275 -23.29 5.57 19.53
C ILE A 275 -23.59 4.65 18.34
N PHE A 276 -24.80 4.17 18.25
CA PHE A 276 -25.22 3.24 17.19
C PHE A 276 -25.63 3.99 15.93
N ASN A 277 -25.18 3.49 14.77
CA ASN A 277 -25.63 3.96 13.46
C ASN A 277 -26.52 2.87 12.80
N PRO A 278 -27.81 3.13 12.57
CA PRO A 278 -28.70 2.15 11.95
C PRO A 278 -28.37 1.92 10.46
N ASP A 279 -27.76 2.90 9.79
CA ASP A 279 -27.41 2.86 8.36
C ASP A 279 -25.99 2.29 8.12
N TYR A 280 -25.56 1.41 9.00
CA TYR A 280 -24.26 0.76 8.95
C TYR A 280 -24.00 0.06 7.60
N LYS A 281 -22.85 0.37 6.97
CA LYS A 281 -22.37 -0.25 5.73
C LYS A 281 -21.00 -0.90 5.90
N ASP A 282 -20.09 -0.20 6.59
CA ASP A 282 -18.70 -0.62 6.69
C ASP A 282 -18.08 -0.05 7.97
N TYR A 283 -17.37 -0.87 8.72
CA TYR A 283 -16.67 -0.42 9.94
C TYR A 283 -15.18 -0.15 9.73
N GLU A 284 -14.69 -0.27 8.47
CA GLU A 284 -13.30 0.02 8.13
C GLU A 284 -12.96 1.47 8.49
N GLY A 285 -11.85 1.65 9.21
CA GLY A 285 -11.38 2.96 9.65
C GLY A 285 -12.15 3.61 10.83
N ALA A 286 -13.18 2.97 11.42
CA ALA A 286 -13.90 3.54 12.57
C ALA A 286 -12.97 3.84 13.75
N GLY A 287 -11.97 2.95 14.00
CA GLY A 287 -10.93 3.19 14.99
C GLY A 287 -10.06 4.39 14.66
N ASP A 288 -9.71 4.57 13.39
CA ASP A 288 -8.88 5.68 12.92
C ASP A 288 -9.65 7.01 12.97
N TRP A 289 -10.97 6.98 12.67
CA TRP A 289 -11.87 8.12 12.91
C TRP A 289 -11.99 8.49 14.38
N THR A 290 -12.02 7.48 15.27
CA THR A 290 -11.99 7.73 16.73
C THR A 290 -10.71 8.47 17.12
N SER A 291 -9.54 8.05 16.62
CA SER A 291 -8.27 8.73 16.88
C SER A 291 -8.24 10.14 16.30
N SER A 292 -8.61 10.28 15.03
CA SER A 292 -8.57 11.57 14.33
C SER A 292 -9.51 12.60 14.95
N ALA A 293 -10.74 12.20 15.24
CA ALA A 293 -11.72 13.11 15.85
C ALA A 293 -11.38 13.45 17.30
N PHE A 294 -10.82 12.50 18.06
CA PHE A 294 -10.31 12.77 19.40
C PHE A 294 -9.15 13.78 19.38
N ILE A 295 -8.15 13.58 18.48
CA ILE A 295 -7.04 14.52 18.31
C ILE A 295 -7.57 15.90 17.92
N ALA A 296 -8.47 15.99 16.95
CA ALA A 296 -9.06 17.27 16.55
C ALA A 296 -9.82 17.94 17.69
N ALA A 297 -10.56 17.17 18.51
CA ALA A 297 -11.30 17.70 19.65
C ALA A 297 -10.37 18.26 20.73
N ILE A 298 -9.34 17.53 21.13
CA ILE A 298 -8.37 18.04 22.14
C ILE A 298 -7.56 19.22 21.61
N CYS A 299 -7.25 19.27 20.32
CA CYS A 299 -6.66 20.43 19.66
C CYS A 299 -7.60 21.65 19.74
N GLY A 300 -8.87 21.46 19.41
CA GLY A 300 -9.89 22.51 19.46
C GLY A 300 -10.21 23.02 20.89
N MET A 301 -9.97 22.19 21.89
CA MET A 301 -10.12 22.53 23.33
C MET A 301 -8.82 23.07 23.95
N ASP A 302 -7.72 23.14 23.21
CA ASP A 302 -6.36 23.45 23.67
C ASP A 302 -5.85 22.54 24.81
N MET A 303 -6.30 21.28 24.80
CA MET A 303 -5.95 20.23 25.80
C MET A 303 -4.72 19.43 25.33
N LEU A 304 -3.62 20.12 25.05
CA LEU A 304 -2.39 19.55 24.49
C LEU A 304 -1.37 19.11 25.57
N SER A 305 -1.85 18.79 26.75
CA SER A 305 -1.06 18.19 27.83
C SER A 305 -1.97 17.39 28.75
N VAL A 306 -1.58 16.16 29.09
CA VAL A 306 -2.35 15.31 30.01
C VAL A 306 -2.61 15.98 31.37
N GLY A 307 -1.66 16.79 31.86
CA GLY A 307 -1.82 17.55 33.10
C GLY A 307 -2.90 18.63 33.06
N LYS A 308 -3.37 19.03 31.88
CA LYS A 308 -4.51 19.95 31.69
C LYS A 308 -5.84 19.23 31.48
N MET A 309 -5.83 17.92 31.23
CA MET A 309 -7.03 17.13 30.96
C MET A 309 -7.78 16.83 32.26
N THR A 310 -9.10 16.91 32.20
CA THR A 310 -10.01 16.37 33.23
C THR A 310 -10.82 15.23 32.64
N THR A 311 -11.41 14.41 33.49
CA THR A 311 -12.27 13.31 33.04
C THR A 311 -13.46 13.80 32.23
N GLU A 312 -13.99 14.99 32.53
CA GLU A 312 -15.10 15.63 31.81
C GLU A 312 -14.67 16.02 30.38
N TYR A 313 -13.51 16.67 30.21
CA TYR A 313 -13.00 17.05 28.90
C TYR A 313 -12.66 15.84 28.05
N VAL A 314 -12.03 14.80 28.63
CA VAL A 314 -11.74 13.55 27.93
C VAL A 314 -13.03 12.85 27.51
N SER A 315 -14.04 12.79 28.40
CA SER A 315 -15.35 12.23 28.08
C SER A 315 -16.02 12.98 26.94
N GLN A 316 -16.01 14.32 26.97
CA GLN A 316 -16.58 15.14 25.91
C GLN A 316 -15.85 14.94 24.57
N ALA A 317 -14.52 14.91 24.55
CA ALA A 317 -13.73 14.67 23.35
C ALA A 317 -13.98 13.26 22.76
N LEU A 318 -14.08 12.23 23.60
CA LEU A 318 -14.39 10.87 23.18
C LEU A 318 -15.84 10.70 22.71
N MET A 319 -16.79 11.42 23.27
CA MET A 319 -18.17 11.43 22.79
C MET A 319 -18.25 12.02 21.36
N ILE A 320 -17.54 13.12 21.11
CA ILE A 320 -17.41 13.69 19.76
C ILE A 320 -16.77 12.66 18.82
N ALA A 321 -15.68 12.02 19.25
CA ALA A 321 -14.98 11.02 18.45
C ALA A 321 -15.87 9.81 18.10
N GLN A 322 -16.65 9.31 19.07
CA GLN A 322 -17.61 8.23 18.82
C GLN A 322 -18.73 8.65 17.87
N GLN A 323 -19.22 9.90 17.97
CA GLN A 323 -20.24 10.41 17.06
C GLN A 323 -19.77 10.43 15.62
N ILE A 324 -18.53 10.89 15.36
CA ILE A 324 -17.93 10.90 14.03
C ILE A 324 -17.64 9.49 13.55
N ALA A 325 -17.04 8.64 14.38
CA ALA A 325 -16.76 7.24 14.04
C ALA A 325 -18.05 6.46 13.74
N SER A 326 -19.11 6.66 14.53
CA SER A 326 -20.43 6.07 14.27
C SER A 326 -21.03 6.56 12.95
N HIS A 327 -20.87 7.83 12.61
CA HIS A 327 -21.34 8.35 11.32
C HIS A 327 -20.53 7.74 10.16
N SER A 328 -19.23 7.61 10.30
CA SER A 328 -18.35 7.11 9.24
C SER A 328 -18.69 5.69 8.80
N VAL A 329 -19.20 4.84 9.69
CA VAL A 329 -19.58 3.45 9.34
C VAL A 329 -20.82 3.37 8.44
N GLY A 330 -21.51 4.47 8.18
CA GLY A 330 -22.57 4.58 7.19
C GLY A 330 -22.06 4.68 5.74
N PHE A 331 -20.74 4.68 5.53
CA PHE A 331 -20.10 4.82 4.21
C PHE A 331 -19.17 3.64 3.94
N VAL A 332 -18.88 3.38 2.66
CA VAL A 332 -17.94 2.33 2.24
C VAL A 332 -16.52 2.87 2.21
N GLY A 333 -15.59 2.15 2.81
CA GLY A 333 -14.17 2.51 2.92
C GLY A 333 -13.90 3.53 4.02
N SER A 334 -12.66 3.56 4.49
CA SER A 334 -12.25 4.38 5.64
C SER A 334 -12.47 5.88 5.45
N LYS A 335 -12.53 6.36 4.20
CA LYS A 335 -12.72 7.78 3.84
C LYS A 335 -14.04 8.05 3.10
N GLY A 336 -14.94 7.06 3.05
CA GLY A 336 -16.23 7.18 2.37
C GLY A 336 -17.04 8.40 2.82
N MET A 337 -16.96 8.78 4.09
CA MET A 337 -17.57 10.00 4.61
C MET A 337 -16.98 11.27 3.96
N ILE A 338 -15.67 11.33 3.74
CA ILE A 338 -15.02 12.47 3.08
C ILE A 338 -15.47 12.56 1.61
N HIS A 339 -15.54 11.42 0.92
CA HIS A 339 -16.01 11.38 -0.47
C HIS A 339 -17.48 11.80 -0.64
N ALA A 340 -18.30 11.57 0.37
CA ALA A 340 -19.71 11.93 0.37
C ALA A 340 -19.95 13.42 0.71
N ASP A 341 -19.00 14.09 1.35
CA ASP A 341 -19.09 15.51 1.70
C ASP A 341 -18.81 16.39 0.48
N LYS A 342 -19.89 16.81 -0.20
CA LYS A 342 -19.81 17.64 -1.41
C LYS A 342 -19.29 19.06 -1.15
N GLU A 343 -19.27 19.52 0.09
CA GLU A 343 -18.76 20.83 0.49
C GLU A 343 -17.26 20.81 0.76
N TYR A 344 -16.68 19.63 0.93
CA TYR A 344 -15.25 19.48 1.15
C TYR A 344 -14.50 19.38 -0.19
N ALA A 345 -13.77 20.44 -0.53
CA ALA A 345 -12.91 20.44 -1.72
C ALA A 345 -11.62 19.66 -1.43
N MET A 346 -11.46 18.53 -2.10
CA MET A 346 -10.19 17.81 -2.12
C MET A 346 -9.11 18.69 -2.76
N MET A 347 -7.88 18.63 -2.27
CA MET A 347 -6.78 19.39 -2.85
C MET A 347 -6.36 18.86 -4.22
N ASP A 348 -5.68 19.70 -5.00
CA ASP A 348 -5.02 19.27 -6.23
C ASP A 348 -4.02 18.14 -5.90
N ASP A 349 -4.18 17.01 -6.57
CA ASP A 349 -3.37 15.80 -6.37
C ASP A 349 -2.09 15.79 -7.20
N THR A 350 -1.79 16.86 -7.94
CA THR A 350 -0.57 16.95 -8.73
C THR A 350 0.66 16.93 -7.83
N ILE A 351 1.57 16.03 -8.13
CA ILE A 351 2.92 16.02 -7.60
C ILE A 351 3.89 16.22 -8.77
N GLU A 352 4.99 16.91 -8.52
CA GLU A 352 6.06 16.97 -9.50
C GLU A 352 6.60 15.56 -9.71
N MET A 353 6.31 14.99 -10.89
CA MET A 353 6.90 13.72 -11.28
C MET A 353 8.37 13.96 -11.65
N PRO A 354 9.27 13.05 -11.28
CA PRO A 354 10.66 13.15 -11.69
C PRO A 354 10.76 13.32 -13.21
N THR A 355 11.63 14.20 -13.66
CA THR A 355 12.02 14.24 -15.08
C THR A 355 12.87 13.02 -15.35
N TYR A 356 12.38 12.14 -16.19
CA TYR A 356 13.10 10.93 -16.54
C TYR A 356 13.97 11.16 -17.78
N THR A 357 15.26 10.78 -17.68
CA THR A 357 16.21 10.84 -18.79
C THR A 357 16.12 9.60 -19.69
N LYS A 358 15.65 8.48 -19.14
CA LYS A 358 15.44 7.22 -19.83
C LYS A 358 14.12 6.58 -19.45
N LYS A 359 13.51 5.88 -20.40
CA LYS A 359 12.26 5.18 -20.22
C LYS A 359 12.41 3.71 -20.62
N LEU A 360 12.24 2.81 -19.67
CA LEU A 360 12.26 1.37 -19.88
C LEU A 360 10.85 0.82 -19.78
N MET A 361 10.58 -0.30 -20.47
CA MET A 361 9.33 -1.05 -20.35
C MET A 361 9.64 -2.49 -19.97
N TYR A 362 9.00 -3.02 -18.93
CA TYR A 362 9.12 -4.41 -18.51
C TYR A 362 7.83 -5.18 -18.78
N LEU A 363 7.94 -6.30 -19.47
CA LEU A 363 6.86 -7.23 -19.81
C LEU A 363 7.02 -8.51 -18.98
N HIS A 364 5.97 -8.85 -18.23
CA HIS A 364 5.99 -9.97 -17.28
C HIS A 364 5.68 -11.33 -17.93
N GLY A 365 5.99 -12.42 -17.24
CA GLY A 365 5.68 -13.80 -17.66
C GLY A 365 4.23 -14.21 -17.46
N SER A 366 3.89 -15.44 -17.87
CA SER A 366 2.57 -16.07 -17.76
C SER A 366 2.06 -16.02 -16.32
N ALA A 367 0.74 -15.86 -16.15
CA ALA A 367 0.03 -15.82 -14.87
C ALA A 367 0.60 -14.80 -13.84
N SER A 368 1.40 -13.83 -14.29
CA SER A 368 2.06 -12.81 -13.49
C SER A 368 1.42 -11.42 -13.70
N ALA A 369 2.09 -10.37 -13.27
CA ALA A 369 1.68 -8.98 -13.43
C ALA A 369 2.88 -8.06 -13.69
N GLY A 370 2.63 -6.88 -14.20
CA GLY A 370 3.66 -5.89 -14.50
C GLY A 370 4.50 -5.52 -13.28
N TYR A 371 3.90 -5.42 -12.11
CA TYR A 371 4.60 -5.17 -10.85
C TYR A 371 4.90 -6.51 -10.15
N SER A 372 5.91 -7.19 -10.63
CA SER A 372 6.38 -8.51 -10.19
C SER A 372 7.74 -8.43 -9.49
N ARG A 373 8.22 -9.56 -8.97
CA ARG A 373 9.55 -9.66 -8.34
C ARG A 373 10.67 -9.12 -9.24
N THR A 374 10.64 -9.46 -10.53
CA THR A 374 11.67 -9.03 -11.49
C THR A 374 11.61 -7.52 -11.71
N SER A 375 10.43 -6.94 -11.93
CA SER A 375 10.30 -5.47 -12.09
C SER A 375 10.71 -4.71 -10.84
N ILE A 376 10.39 -5.23 -9.64
CA ILE A 376 10.85 -4.67 -8.35
C ILE A 376 12.39 -4.73 -8.27
N GLY A 377 12.98 -5.85 -8.67
CA GLY A 377 14.43 -6.00 -8.72
C GLY A 377 15.09 -5.02 -9.68
N ILE A 378 14.51 -4.84 -10.87
CA ILE A 378 14.99 -3.85 -11.84
C ILE A 378 14.90 -2.44 -11.24
N LEU A 379 13.73 -2.05 -10.73
CA LEU A 379 13.51 -0.74 -10.09
C LEU A 379 14.52 -0.43 -8.99
N LYS A 380 14.89 -1.44 -8.21
CA LYS A 380 15.84 -1.28 -7.09
C LYS A 380 17.23 -0.80 -7.52
N TYR A 381 17.67 -1.17 -8.74
CA TYR A 381 19.04 -0.94 -9.20
C TYR A 381 19.15 0.04 -10.39
N LEU A 382 18.01 0.50 -10.93
CA LEU A 382 18.02 1.56 -11.96
C LEU A 382 18.45 2.92 -11.40
N PRO A 383 19.02 3.83 -12.20
CA PRO A 383 19.20 5.24 -11.86
C PRO A 383 17.87 5.91 -11.45
N GLU A 384 17.90 6.89 -10.55
CA GLU A 384 16.68 7.55 -10.04
C GLU A 384 15.94 8.33 -11.13
N ASP A 385 16.66 8.82 -12.11
CA ASP A 385 16.16 9.54 -13.27
C ASP A 385 15.72 8.62 -14.43
N TRP A 386 15.62 7.30 -14.19
CA TRP A 386 15.11 6.35 -15.18
C TRP A 386 13.74 5.80 -14.79
N GLN A 387 12.79 5.88 -15.72
CA GLN A 387 11.44 5.35 -15.54
C GLN A 387 11.36 3.87 -15.94
N LEU A 388 10.66 3.04 -15.21
CA LEU A 388 10.26 1.70 -15.60
C LEU A 388 8.73 1.62 -15.75
N LEU A 389 8.26 1.46 -16.99
CA LEU A 389 6.88 1.13 -17.30
C LEU A 389 6.66 -0.37 -17.09
N THR A 390 5.57 -0.73 -16.43
CA THR A 390 5.27 -2.13 -16.11
C THR A 390 3.81 -2.45 -16.46
N PRO A 391 3.44 -2.53 -17.76
CA PRO A 391 2.08 -2.87 -18.16
C PRO A 391 1.70 -4.28 -17.71
N ASP A 392 0.41 -4.49 -17.44
CA ASP A 392 -0.15 -5.82 -17.26
C ASP A 392 -0.53 -6.38 -18.64
N CYS A 393 0.12 -7.48 -19.05
CA CYS A 393 -0.18 -8.16 -20.31
C CYS A 393 -1.58 -8.76 -20.31
N LEU A 394 -2.30 -8.65 -21.43
CA LEU A 394 -3.63 -9.23 -21.58
C LEU A 394 -3.53 -10.75 -21.82
N ALA A 395 -4.61 -11.47 -21.51
CA ALA A 395 -4.65 -12.92 -21.71
C ALA A 395 -4.84 -13.30 -23.19
N ASP A 396 -5.53 -12.46 -23.96
CA ASP A 396 -5.65 -12.64 -25.40
C ASP A 396 -4.35 -12.16 -26.09
N PRO A 397 -3.67 -13.00 -26.90
CA PRO A 397 -2.37 -12.66 -27.48
C PRO A 397 -2.45 -11.54 -28.52
N ASP A 398 -3.52 -11.50 -29.34
CA ASP A 398 -3.65 -10.49 -30.38
C ASP A 398 -3.99 -9.12 -29.78
N GLU A 399 -4.87 -9.09 -28.78
CA GLU A 399 -5.15 -7.86 -28.03
C GLU A 399 -3.91 -7.38 -27.25
N CYS A 400 -3.17 -8.32 -26.65
CA CYS A 400 -1.96 -8.02 -25.89
C CYS A 400 -0.89 -7.36 -26.76
N ILE A 401 -0.53 -7.98 -27.89
CA ILE A 401 0.51 -7.43 -28.76
C ILE A 401 0.09 -6.09 -29.41
N SER A 402 -1.22 -5.91 -29.68
CA SER A 402 -1.76 -4.63 -30.17
C SER A 402 -1.60 -3.55 -29.09
N MET A 403 -2.07 -3.81 -27.89
CA MET A 403 -1.94 -2.89 -26.75
C MET A 403 -0.47 -2.52 -26.48
N LEU A 404 0.45 -3.49 -26.55
CA LEU A 404 1.88 -3.24 -26.34
C LEU A 404 2.49 -2.37 -27.44
N ARG A 405 2.07 -2.52 -28.69
CA ARG A 405 2.50 -1.65 -29.80
C ARG A 405 2.01 -0.22 -29.61
N ASP A 406 0.74 -0.04 -29.29
CA ASP A 406 0.17 1.28 -29.03
C ASP A 406 0.89 1.97 -27.86
N LEU A 407 1.21 1.19 -26.81
CA LEU A 407 1.97 1.69 -25.67
C LEU A 407 3.41 2.08 -26.05
N CYS A 408 4.08 1.29 -26.88
CA CYS A 408 5.40 1.60 -27.40
C CYS A 408 5.40 2.88 -28.26
N GLU A 409 4.40 3.08 -29.11
CA GLU A 409 4.27 4.31 -29.94
C GLU A 409 4.02 5.54 -29.06
N LYS A 410 3.20 5.41 -28.04
CA LYS A 410 2.89 6.49 -27.09
C LYS A 410 4.08 6.85 -26.21
N GLU A 411 4.66 5.86 -25.57
CA GLU A 411 5.65 6.04 -24.51
C GLU A 411 7.09 6.11 -25.04
N LYS A 412 7.36 5.55 -26.21
CA LYS A 412 8.68 5.51 -26.90
C LYS A 412 9.80 5.03 -25.97
N PRO A 413 9.71 3.79 -25.42
CA PRO A 413 10.71 3.32 -24.48
C PRO A 413 12.11 3.20 -25.15
N ASP A 414 13.15 3.59 -24.42
CA ASP A 414 14.56 3.42 -24.83
C ASP A 414 14.95 1.93 -24.85
N LEU A 415 14.30 1.11 -24.01
CA LEU A 415 14.56 -0.33 -23.91
C LEU A 415 13.30 -1.06 -23.45
N ILE A 416 13.01 -2.20 -24.08
CA ILE A 416 11.97 -3.14 -23.65
C ILE A 416 12.65 -4.37 -23.04
N ILE A 417 12.19 -4.81 -21.87
CA ILE A 417 12.69 -5.98 -21.16
C ILE A 417 11.54 -6.95 -21.00
N GLY A 418 11.65 -8.15 -21.51
CA GLY A 418 10.60 -9.17 -21.37
C GLY A 418 11.11 -10.44 -20.71
N CYS A 419 10.34 -11.04 -19.80
CA CYS A 419 10.67 -12.28 -19.14
C CYS A 419 9.65 -13.36 -19.49
N SER A 420 10.08 -14.57 -19.88
CA SER A 420 9.21 -15.69 -20.23
C SER A 420 8.20 -15.30 -21.33
N GLN A 421 6.87 -15.33 -21.07
CA GLN A 421 5.84 -14.80 -21.98
C GLN A 421 6.11 -13.34 -22.36
N GLY A 422 6.55 -12.51 -21.42
CA GLY A 422 6.96 -11.14 -21.73
C GLY A 422 8.12 -11.08 -22.72
N GLY A 423 9.04 -12.04 -22.68
CA GLY A 423 10.11 -12.22 -23.66
C GLY A 423 9.59 -12.61 -25.04
N PHE A 424 8.56 -13.46 -25.09
CA PHE A 424 7.84 -13.81 -26.32
C PHE A 424 7.20 -12.59 -26.99
N TYR A 425 6.61 -11.67 -26.22
CA TYR A 425 6.08 -10.43 -26.78
C TYR A 425 7.21 -9.43 -27.12
N ALA A 426 8.20 -9.29 -26.24
CA ALA A 426 9.25 -8.30 -26.40
C ALA A 426 10.01 -8.46 -27.73
N HIS A 427 10.40 -9.68 -28.11
CA HIS A 427 11.14 -9.88 -29.35
C HIS A 427 10.32 -9.55 -30.61
N GLN A 428 8.99 -9.55 -30.55
CA GLN A 428 8.08 -9.20 -31.64
C GLN A 428 7.78 -7.69 -31.75
N LEU A 429 8.23 -6.88 -30.76
CA LEU A 429 8.15 -5.42 -30.81
C LEU A 429 9.36 -4.86 -31.59
N SER A 430 9.31 -5.00 -32.92
CA SER A 430 10.39 -4.57 -33.82
C SER A 430 10.64 -3.06 -33.76
N GLY A 431 11.88 -2.64 -34.01
CA GLY A 431 12.32 -1.25 -34.07
C GLY A 431 12.73 -0.66 -32.70
N TYR A 432 12.67 -1.43 -31.62
CA TYR A 432 13.16 -1.04 -30.30
C TYR A 432 14.38 -1.86 -29.88
N LYS A 433 15.18 -1.34 -28.95
CA LYS A 433 16.18 -2.13 -28.22
C LYS A 433 15.46 -3.04 -27.22
N ARG A 434 15.86 -4.32 -27.12
CA ARG A 434 15.14 -5.31 -26.32
C ARG A 434 16.08 -6.25 -25.58
N ILE A 435 15.67 -6.66 -24.39
CA ILE A 435 16.27 -7.78 -23.65
C ILE A 435 15.17 -8.81 -23.40
N CYS A 436 15.40 -10.05 -23.85
CA CYS A 436 14.51 -11.18 -23.65
C CYS A 436 15.16 -12.13 -22.62
N ILE A 437 14.57 -12.21 -21.43
CA ILE A 437 15.05 -13.06 -20.34
C ILE A 437 14.26 -14.37 -20.39
N ASN A 438 14.96 -15.49 -20.65
CA ASN A 438 14.36 -16.82 -20.77
C ASN A 438 13.04 -16.78 -21.56
N PRO A 439 13.01 -16.24 -22.81
CA PRO A 439 11.77 -16.10 -23.57
C PRO A 439 11.16 -17.46 -23.85
N ALA A 440 9.85 -17.59 -23.58
CA ALA A 440 9.08 -18.80 -23.86
C ALA A 440 8.62 -18.79 -25.33
N LEU A 441 9.47 -19.25 -26.26
CA LEU A 441 9.22 -19.15 -27.70
C LEU A 441 8.18 -20.15 -28.22
N ASP A 442 7.88 -21.22 -27.48
CA ASP A 442 6.79 -22.19 -27.73
C ASP A 442 5.68 -22.01 -26.68
N LEU A 443 5.15 -20.81 -26.54
CA LEU A 443 4.31 -20.40 -25.43
C LEU A 443 2.99 -21.18 -25.30
N SER A 444 2.44 -21.68 -26.41
CA SER A 444 1.23 -22.54 -26.39
C SER A 444 1.41 -23.84 -25.59
N ARG A 445 2.66 -24.24 -25.29
CA ARG A 445 2.98 -25.39 -24.43
C ARG A 445 2.95 -25.05 -22.94
N ASP A 446 2.95 -23.77 -22.59
CA ASP A 446 2.92 -23.32 -21.19
C ASP A 446 1.64 -23.78 -20.49
N ALA A 447 1.80 -24.25 -19.26
CA ALA A 447 0.68 -24.72 -18.43
C ALA A 447 -0.38 -23.63 -18.20
N ASP A 448 0.04 -22.37 -18.12
CA ASP A 448 -0.81 -21.21 -17.90
C ASP A 448 -1.50 -20.70 -19.17
N ILE A 449 -1.17 -21.27 -20.35
CA ILE A 449 -1.79 -20.97 -21.66
C ILE A 449 -2.68 -22.11 -22.16
N LYS A 450 -2.82 -23.20 -21.41
CA LYS A 450 -3.74 -24.27 -21.76
C LYS A 450 -5.20 -23.80 -21.69
N ILE A 451 -6.02 -24.39 -22.56
CA ILE A 451 -7.47 -24.08 -22.58
C ILE A 451 -8.07 -24.32 -21.20
N GLY A 452 -8.73 -23.32 -20.65
CA GLY A 452 -9.38 -23.40 -19.33
C GLY A 452 -9.23 -22.11 -18.51
N LYS A 453 -9.69 -22.20 -17.26
CA LYS A 453 -9.63 -21.09 -16.31
C LYS A 453 -8.34 -21.15 -15.48
N HIS A 454 -7.63 -20.04 -15.43
CA HIS A 454 -6.37 -19.85 -14.71
C HIS A 454 -6.47 -18.74 -13.67
N GLN A 455 -5.54 -18.72 -12.73
CA GLN A 455 -5.42 -17.69 -11.71
C GLN A 455 -4.12 -16.92 -11.92
N PHE A 456 -4.16 -15.59 -11.77
CA PHE A 456 -2.93 -14.84 -11.66
C PHE A 456 -2.25 -15.13 -10.32
N ILE A 457 -0.96 -15.44 -10.36
CA ILE A 457 -0.13 -15.72 -9.18
C ILE A 457 0.17 -14.40 -8.45
N ILE A 458 0.28 -13.31 -9.21
CA ILE A 458 0.55 -11.97 -8.73
C ILE A 458 -0.64 -11.08 -9.09
N ASN A 459 -1.06 -10.25 -8.13
CA ASN A 459 -2.20 -9.38 -8.34
C ASN A 459 -1.87 -8.27 -9.35
N ARG A 460 -2.77 -8.08 -10.28
CA ARG A 460 -2.67 -7.08 -11.35
C ARG A 460 -3.15 -5.71 -10.89
N LYS A 461 -2.68 -4.65 -11.57
CA LYS A 461 -3.12 -3.26 -11.31
C LYS A 461 -4.60 -3.05 -11.63
N ASP A 462 -5.13 -3.81 -12.61
CA ASP A 462 -6.55 -3.80 -12.98
C ASP A 462 -7.44 -4.59 -12.03
N GLY A 463 -6.86 -5.28 -11.04
CA GLY A 463 -7.59 -6.08 -10.05
C GLY A 463 -8.10 -7.43 -10.54
N ILE A 464 -7.90 -7.77 -11.81
CA ILE A 464 -8.31 -9.05 -12.39
C ILE A 464 -7.52 -10.18 -11.70
N GLN A 465 -8.21 -11.17 -11.16
CA GLN A 465 -7.60 -12.27 -10.40
C GLN A 465 -7.48 -13.57 -11.19
N SER A 466 -8.25 -13.69 -12.26
CA SER A 466 -8.28 -14.90 -13.09
C SER A 466 -8.57 -14.55 -14.53
N TYR A 467 -8.14 -15.41 -15.43
CA TYR A 467 -8.41 -15.32 -16.86
C TYR A 467 -8.83 -16.68 -17.38
N THR A 468 -9.40 -16.70 -18.58
CA THR A 468 -9.78 -17.92 -19.27
C THR A 468 -9.12 -17.94 -20.63
N ILE A 469 -8.39 -18.99 -20.93
CA ILE A 469 -7.89 -19.26 -22.27
C ILE A 469 -8.96 -20.04 -23.02
N THR A 470 -9.50 -19.46 -24.07
CA THR A 470 -10.45 -20.12 -24.96
C THR A 470 -9.72 -20.95 -26.03
N PRO A 471 -10.40 -21.85 -26.74
CA PRO A 471 -9.79 -22.55 -27.89
C PRO A 471 -9.25 -21.58 -28.96
N GLU A 472 -9.97 -20.48 -29.21
CA GLU A 472 -9.60 -19.46 -30.19
C GLU A 472 -8.34 -18.73 -29.75
N MET A 473 -8.24 -18.34 -28.48
CA MET A 473 -7.03 -17.71 -27.91
C MET A 473 -5.82 -18.65 -27.97
N HIS A 474 -6.02 -19.95 -27.66
CA HIS A 474 -4.95 -20.94 -27.77
C HIS A 474 -4.46 -21.09 -29.22
N GLN A 475 -5.37 -21.13 -30.20
CA GLN A 475 -5.03 -21.14 -31.62
C GLN A 475 -4.31 -19.85 -32.04
N ALA A 476 -4.72 -18.69 -31.51
CA ALA A 476 -4.05 -17.42 -31.76
C ALA A 476 -2.59 -17.43 -31.24
N TYR A 477 -2.33 -18.01 -30.06
CA TYR A 477 -0.96 -18.25 -29.59
C TYR A 477 -0.15 -19.08 -30.56
N GLN A 478 -0.67 -20.23 -31.00
CA GLN A 478 0.01 -21.09 -31.99
C GLN A 478 0.26 -20.39 -33.32
N ALA A 479 -0.69 -19.60 -33.80
CA ALA A 479 -0.54 -18.83 -35.02
C ALA A 479 0.51 -17.69 -34.86
N MET A 480 0.60 -17.09 -33.69
CA MET A 480 1.62 -16.07 -33.37
C MET A 480 3.01 -16.68 -33.29
N GLU A 481 3.15 -17.85 -32.64
CA GLU A 481 4.38 -18.63 -32.58
C GLU A 481 4.93 -18.96 -33.98
N ALA A 482 4.06 -19.45 -34.86
CA ALA A 482 4.45 -19.81 -36.22
C ALA A 482 5.01 -18.64 -37.03
N ARG A 483 4.68 -17.40 -36.68
CA ARG A 483 5.02 -16.17 -37.39
C ARG A 483 5.95 -15.23 -36.60
N GLN A 484 6.36 -15.62 -35.40
CA GLN A 484 7.04 -14.73 -34.45
C GLN A 484 8.34 -14.11 -34.98
N PHE A 485 9.01 -14.76 -35.94
CA PHE A 485 10.26 -14.30 -36.53
C PHE A 485 10.13 -13.70 -37.93
N ASP A 486 8.94 -13.71 -38.56
CA ASP A 486 8.71 -13.26 -39.94
C ASP A 486 9.10 -11.80 -40.17
N ARG A 487 9.09 -10.98 -39.13
CA ARG A 487 9.35 -9.53 -39.22
C ARG A 487 10.69 -9.11 -38.64
N VAL A 488 11.61 -10.04 -38.39
CA VAL A 488 12.93 -9.73 -37.86
C VAL A 488 13.75 -9.00 -38.92
N THR A 489 14.13 -7.76 -38.62
CA THR A 489 14.96 -6.90 -39.47
C THR A 489 16.43 -6.99 -39.09
N ASP A 490 17.33 -6.41 -39.88
CA ASP A 490 18.76 -6.32 -39.51
C ASP A 490 18.96 -5.46 -38.26
N PHE A 491 18.14 -4.41 -38.07
CA PHE A 491 18.12 -3.67 -36.81
C PHE A 491 17.77 -4.58 -35.62
N ASP A 492 16.78 -5.44 -35.78
CA ASP A 492 16.33 -6.33 -34.72
C ASP A 492 17.39 -7.38 -34.36
N LYS A 493 18.14 -7.90 -35.34
CA LYS A 493 19.24 -8.85 -35.09
C LYS A 493 20.32 -8.27 -34.18
N GLU A 494 20.60 -6.97 -34.33
CA GLU A 494 21.62 -6.25 -33.57
C GLU A 494 21.11 -5.62 -32.27
N ASN A 495 19.80 -5.47 -32.10
CA ASN A 495 19.20 -4.74 -30.96
C ASN A 495 18.24 -5.57 -30.11
N CYS A 496 18.22 -6.90 -30.32
CA CYS A 496 17.50 -7.82 -29.46
C CYS A 496 18.48 -8.76 -28.76
N TYR A 497 18.55 -8.69 -27.46
CA TYR A 497 19.51 -9.39 -26.61
C TYR A 497 18.81 -10.52 -25.85
N GLY A 498 19.32 -11.75 -25.96
CA GLY A 498 18.88 -12.91 -25.18
C GLY A 498 19.72 -13.03 -23.90
N LEU A 499 19.05 -13.20 -22.75
CA LEU A 499 19.68 -13.49 -21.47
C LEU A 499 19.06 -14.77 -20.90
N PHE A 500 19.84 -15.86 -20.86
CA PHE A 500 19.34 -17.20 -20.56
C PHE A 500 19.94 -17.77 -19.28
N GLY A 501 19.09 -18.37 -18.43
CA GLY A 501 19.49 -19.11 -17.25
C GLY A 501 20.12 -20.47 -17.63
N GLU A 502 21.32 -20.75 -17.16
CA GLU A 502 22.04 -22.02 -17.44
C GLU A 502 21.35 -23.23 -16.78
N GLN A 503 20.52 -22.98 -15.75
CA GLN A 503 19.76 -23.99 -15.02
C GLN A 503 18.27 -23.98 -15.39
N ASP A 504 17.87 -23.29 -16.46
CA ASP A 504 16.49 -23.30 -16.94
C ASP A 504 16.19 -24.61 -17.67
N THR A 505 15.53 -25.54 -16.98
CA THR A 505 15.15 -26.85 -17.52
C THR A 505 13.89 -26.80 -18.38
N ASP A 506 13.06 -25.79 -18.22
CA ASP A 506 11.76 -25.70 -18.88
C ASP A 506 11.87 -25.05 -20.26
N TRP A 507 12.63 -23.95 -20.36
CA TRP A 507 12.73 -23.13 -21.56
C TRP A 507 14.15 -22.94 -22.07
N GLY A 508 15.14 -23.61 -21.48
CA GLY A 508 16.56 -23.48 -21.84
C GLY A 508 16.86 -23.77 -23.33
N TYR A 509 16.07 -24.64 -23.97
CA TYR A 509 16.20 -24.94 -25.42
C TYR A 509 15.81 -23.75 -26.31
N CYS A 510 15.04 -22.79 -25.82
CA CYS A 510 14.69 -21.57 -26.56
C CYS A 510 15.91 -20.72 -26.87
N LYS A 511 17.03 -20.90 -26.17
CA LYS A 511 18.32 -20.25 -26.49
C LYS A 511 18.81 -20.60 -27.90
N ASP A 512 18.69 -21.87 -28.28
CA ASP A 512 19.14 -22.33 -29.61
C ASP A 512 18.22 -21.79 -30.70
N ILE A 513 16.93 -21.72 -30.47
CA ILE A 513 15.97 -21.10 -31.39
C ILE A 513 16.27 -19.60 -31.53
N PHE A 514 16.43 -18.89 -30.40
CA PHE A 514 16.69 -17.45 -30.37
C PHE A 514 17.99 -17.09 -31.12
N SER A 515 19.05 -17.90 -30.96
CA SER A 515 20.37 -17.69 -31.59
C SER A 515 20.37 -17.79 -33.11
N GLN A 516 19.35 -18.40 -33.72
CA GLN A 516 19.21 -18.46 -35.17
C GLN A 516 18.69 -17.13 -35.75
N HIS A 517 18.14 -16.26 -34.93
CA HIS A 517 17.48 -15.02 -35.38
C HIS A 517 18.14 -13.75 -34.86
N TYR A 518 18.89 -13.82 -33.72
CA TYR A 518 19.50 -12.67 -33.07
C TYR A 518 20.96 -12.88 -32.71
N ASN A 519 21.76 -11.82 -32.78
CA ASN A 519 23.21 -11.89 -32.68
C ASN A 519 23.75 -11.86 -31.24
N HIS A 520 22.97 -11.38 -30.29
CA HIS A 520 23.44 -11.13 -28.91
C HIS A 520 22.82 -12.10 -27.91
N ILE A 521 23.61 -13.06 -27.46
CA ILE A 521 23.22 -14.08 -26.49
C ILE A 521 24.14 -14.00 -25.28
N SER A 522 23.59 -13.98 -24.10
CA SER A 522 24.29 -14.03 -22.81
C SER A 522 23.62 -15.04 -21.89
N THR A 523 24.37 -15.54 -20.91
CA THR A 523 23.86 -16.46 -19.90
C THR A 523 24.08 -15.94 -18.48
N PHE A 524 23.35 -16.49 -17.53
CA PHE A 524 23.56 -16.30 -16.10
C PHE A 524 23.38 -17.65 -15.37
N PRO A 525 24.00 -17.85 -14.18
CA PRO A 525 24.06 -19.16 -13.53
C PRO A 525 22.77 -19.53 -12.80
N GLY A 526 21.59 -18.98 -13.16
CA GLY A 526 20.29 -19.22 -12.56
C GLY A 526 19.35 -20.08 -13.38
N GLY A 527 18.13 -20.22 -12.87
CA GLY A 527 17.03 -20.94 -13.53
C GLY A 527 16.14 -20.02 -14.37
N HIS A 528 14.86 -20.43 -14.51
CA HIS A 528 13.88 -19.66 -15.32
C HIS A 528 13.60 -18.27 -14.76
N LYS A 529 13.56 -18.10 -13.43
CA LYS A 529 13.29 -16.83 -12.74
C LYS A 529 14.57 -16.27 -12.13
N MET A 530 14.92 -15.04 -12.47
CA MET A 530 16.09 -14.38 -11.88
C MET A 530 15.86 -14.00 -10.42
N GLU A 531 16.89 -14.25 -9.59
CA GLU A 531 16.98 -13.77 -8.22
C GLU A 531 17.49 -12.31 -8.19
N TYR A 532 17.37 -11.63 -7.04
CA TYR A 532 17.76 -10.21 -6.94
C TYR A 532 19.26 -9.95 -7.19
N ASP A 533 20.12 -10.85 -6.74
CA ASP A 533 21.56 -10.81 -6.97
C ASP A 533 21.93 -11.07 -8.44
N GLU A 534 21.19 -11.93 -9.12
CA GLU A 534 21.34 -12.17 -10.56
C GLU A 534 20.89 -10.95 -11.39
N ILE A 535 19.77 -10.30 -10.99
CA ILE A 535 19.34 -9.04 -11.60
C ILE A 535 20.43 -7.98 -11.46
N GLU A 536 20.99 -7.81 -10.25
CA GLU A 536 22.06 -6.85 -9.98
C GLU A 536 23.31 -7.15 -10.79
N THR A 537 23.71 -8.44 -10.85
CA THR A 537 25.00 -8.85 -11.42
C THR A 537 24.99 -8.98 -12.94
N TYR A 538 23.88 -9.45 -13.52
CA TYR A 538 23.82 -9.78 -14.96
C TYR A 538 22.90 -8.86 -15.75
N LEU A 539 21.69 -8.57 -15.26
CA LEU A 539 20.72 -7.79 -16.02
C LEU A 539 21.00 -6.29 -15.98
N ILE A 540 21.30 -5.72 -14.83
CA ILE A 540 21.54 -4.27 -14.70
C ILE A 540 22.76 -3.80 -15.49
N PRO A 541 23.92 -4.51 -15.48
CA PRO A 541 25.04 -4.15 -16.36
C PRO A 541 24.70 -4.26 -17.84
N LEU A 542 23.88 -5.27 -18.23
CA LEU A 542 23.43 -5.42 -19.61
C LEU A 542 22.55 -4.24 -20.04
N ILE A 543 21.58 -3.85 -19.21
CA ILE A 543 20.74 -2.67 -19.43
C ILE A 543 21.60 -1.43 -19.66
N LYS A 544 22.53 -1.14 -18.74
CA LYS A 544 23.42 0.04 -18.81
C LYS A 544 24.35 0.05 -20.02
N ARG A 545 24.69 -1.12 -20.55
CA ARG A 545 25.51 -1.23 -21.75
C ARG A 545 24.74 -0.95 -23.05
N ILE A 546 23.43 -1.27 -23.05
CA ILE A 546 22.58 -1.15 -24.25
C ILE A 546 22.03 0.28 -24.41
N ILE A 547 21.74 0.98 -23.30
CA ILE A 547 21.19 2.34 -23.29
C ILE A 547 22.29 3.38 -23.19
#